data_fab79f81f6e570e35cf39fa993504cba
#
_entry.id   fab79f81f6e570e35cf39fa993504cba
#
_cell.length_a   1.000
_cell.length_b   1.000
_cell.length_c   1.000
_cell.angle_alpha   90.00
_cell.angle_beta   90.00
_cell.angle_gamma   90.00
#
_symmetry.space_group_name_H-M   'P 1'
#
loop_
_entity.id
_entity.type
_entity.pdbx_description
1 polymer ?
#
loop_
_entity_poly.entity_id
_entity_poly.type
_entity_poly.pdbx_seq_one_letter_code
_entity_poly.pdbx_strand_id
1 'polypeptide(L)'
;MGVPYVGSIELEGQDIRRYKPAQLARKIGVLSQKNSVGYGYSVEEVVGLGRYAYTSSFLSNRDDGGKDRVDRALELTGLTELRRSSVLTLSGGELQRTFLAQVFAQNPQVLILDEPANHLDLVYQKHIFSLIAEWLKEPGRAVLSVVHDLSLARRYGTHAVLMNHGKCVTQGEINDVLTPENLRSVYDMDVYGWMHEMLEQWK
;
A
#
# COMPACT_ATOMS: atom_id res chain seq x y z
N MET A 1 18.99 -8.26 -2.49
CA MET A 1 19.02 -9.70 -2.07
C MET A 1 17.62 -10.03 -1.57
N GLY A 2 16.97 -11.06 -2.14
CA GLY A 2 15.67 -11.52 -1.65
C GLY A 2 15.82 -12.32 -0.36
N VAL A 3 14.82 -12.24 0.52
CA VAL A 3 14.76 -13.09 1.71
C VAL A 3 14.48 -14.53 1.25
N PRO A 4 15.28 -15.52 1.66
CA PRO A 4 15.00 -16.91 1.31
C PRO A 4 13.69 -17.35 1.97
N TYR A 5 12.85 -18.07 1.24
CA TYR A 5 11.61 -18.63 1.76
C TYR A 5 11.41 -20.08 1.28
N VAL A 6 10.58 -20.81 2.01
CA VAL A 6 10.16 -22.17 1.68
C VAL A 6 8.67 -22.15 1.35
N GLY A 7 8.27 -22.88 0.33
CA GLY A 7 6.90 -22.94 -0.16
C GLY A 7 6.75 -22.34 -1.56
N SER A 8 5.52 -22.03 -1.94
CA SER A 8 5.17 -21.40 -3.22
C SER A 8 4.36 -20.14 -3.01
N ILE A 9 4.59 -19.16 -3.88
CA ILE A 9 3.76 -17.95 -4.01
C ILE A 9 3.28 -17.92 -5.45
N GLU A 10 1.97 -17.88 -5.63
CA GLU A 10 1.35 -17.89 -6.95
C GLU A 10 0.59 -16.59 -7.22
N LEU A 11 0.71 -16.12 -8.43
CA LEU A 11 -0.06 -15.01 -8.97
C LEU A 11 -0.76 -15.49 -10.24
N GLU A 12 -2.09 -15.38 -10.28
CA GLU A 12 -2.90 -15.88 -11.41
C GLU A 12 -2.62 -17.36 -11.76
N GLY A 13 -2.43 -18.21 -10.73
CA GLY A 13 -2.16 -19.64 -10.90
C GLY A 13 -0.75 -20.00 -11.40
N GLN A 14 0.14 -19.01 -11.45
CA GLN A 14 1.54 -19.22 -11.83
C GLN A 14 2.49 -18.84 -10.70
N ASP A 15 3.46 -19.69 -10.40
CA ASP A 15 4.53 -19.39 -9.43
C ASP A 15 5.28 -18.12 -9.82
N ILE A 16 5.44 -17.19 -8.86
CA ILE A 16 6.08 -15.88 -9.10
C ILE A 16 7.51 -16.00 -9.65
N ARG A 17 8.22 -17.11 -9.38
CA ARG A 17 9.57 -17.38 -9.88
C ARG A 17 9.62 -17.59 -11.40
N ARG A 18 8.48 -17.86 -12.04
CA ARG A 18 8.37 -18.03 -13.49
C ARG A 18 8.13 -16.72 -14.23
N TYR A 19 7.81 -15.64 -13.53
CA TYR A 19 7.67 -14.32 -14.14
C TYR A 19 9.03 -13.67 -14.36
N LYS A 20 9.19 -12.99 -15.49
CA LYS A 20 10.32 -12.06 -15.66
C LYS A 20 10.12 -10.86 -14.72
N PRO A 21 11.20 -10.26 -14.17
CA PRO A 21 11.08 -9.13 -13.24
C PRO A 21 10.19 -7.99 -13.74
N ALA A 22 10.31 -7.59 -15.01
CA ALA A 22 9.48 -6.54 -15.60
C ALA A 22 7.98 -6.94 -15.70
N GLN A 23 7.67 -8.22 -15.90
CA GLN A 23 6.28 -8.71 -15.91
C GLN A 23 5.69 -8.65 -14.51
N LEU A 24 6.44 -9.10 -13.50
CA LEU A 24 6.01 -9.05 -12.11
C LEU A 24 5.82 -7.60 -11.64
N ALA A 25 6.76 -6.71 -11.99
CA ALA A 25 6.68 -5.29 -11.68
C ALA A 25 5.52 -4.55 -12.38
N ARG A 26 4.87 -5.13 -13.39
CA ARG A 26 3.63 -4.60 -13.98
C ARG A 26 2.38 -5.08 -13.26
N LYS A 27 2.48 -6.17 -12.50
CA LYS A 27 1.35 -6.80 -11.81
C LYS A 27 1.29 -6.48 -10.33
N ILE A 28 2.43 -6.31 -9.67
CA ILE A 28 2.55 -6.05 -8.24
C ILE A 28 3.22 -4.71 -8.02
N GLY A 29 2.55 -3.82 -7.29
CA GLY A 29 3.10 -2.59 -6.74
C GLY A 29 3.42 -2.78 -5.27
N VAL A 30 4.58 -2.31 -4.81
CA VAL A 30 5.01 -2.44 -3.42
C VAL A 30 5.30 -1.07 -2.85
N LEU A 31 4.66 -0.74 -1.73
CA LEU A 31 4.98 0.42 -0.91
C LEU A 31 5.61 -0.10 0.40
N SER A 32 6.90 0.13 0.57
CA SER A 32 7.64 -0.31 1.76
C SER A 32 7.44 0.68 2.91
N GLN A 33 7.64 0.22 4.15
CA GLN A 33 7.57 1.05 5.35
C GLN A 33 8.55 2.23 5.32
N LYS A 34 9.78 1.99 4.83
CA LYS A 34 10.82 3.02 4.73
C LYS A 34 11.06 3.37 3.26
N ASN A 35 10.51 4.49 2.85
CA ASN A 35 10.79 5.08 1.56
C ASN A 35 11.58 6.38 1.78
N SER A 36 12.73 6.50 1.15
CA SER A 36 13.55 7.71 1.18
C SER A 36 14.10 8.02 -0.20
N VAL A 37 14.16 9.29 -0.51
CA VAL A 37 14.84 9.77 -1.72
C VAL A 37 16.03 10.60 -1.27
N GLY A 38 17.21 10.19 -1.70
CA GLY A 38 18.48 10.87 -1.33
C GLY A 38 18.83 12.07 -2.22
N TYR A 39 18.00 12.37 -3.24
CA TYR A 39 18.25 13.40 -4.23
C TYR A 39 17.02 14.30 -4.41
N GLY A 40 17.25 15.54 -4.85
CA GLY A 40 16.22 16.56 -5.04
C GLY A 40 15.36 16.38 -6.31
N TYR A 41 14.85 15.15 -6.54
CA TYR A 41 13.88 14.91 -7.61
C TYR A 41 12.59 15.70 -7.36
N SER A 42 11.92 16.08 -8.44
CA SER A 42 10.55 16.59 -8.37
C SER A 42 9.56 15.47 -8.05
N VAL A 43 8.40 15.84 -7.53
CA VAL A 43 7.28 14.90 -7.29
C VAL A 43 6.94 14.14 -8.58
N GLU A 44 6.84 14.84 -9.72
CA GLU A 44 6.54 14.22 -11.01
C GLU A 44 7.58 13.19 -11.44
N GLU A 45 8.87 13.47 -11.22
CA GLU A 45 9.95 12.52 -11.54
C GLU A 45 9.85 11.27 -10.67
N VAL A 46 9.61 11.40 -9.37
CA VAL A 46 9.44 10.25 -8.48
C VAL A 46 8.22 9.43 -8.86
N VAL A 47 7.08 10.07 -9.14
CA VAL A 47 5.86 9.38 -9.58
C VAL A 47 6.09 8.69 -10.92
N GLY A 48 6.83 9.33 -11.84
CA GLY A 48 7.22 8.78 -13.13
C GLY A 48 8.04 7.50 -13.05
N LEU A 49 8.82 7.29 -11.97
CA LEU A 49 9.54 6.03 -11.75
C LEU A 49 8.60 4.81 -11.68
N GLY A 50 7.34 4.99 -11.31
CA GLY A 50 6.31 3.94 -11.35
C GLY A 50 6.12 3.35 -12.76
N ARG A 51 6.48 4.10 -13.82
CA ARG A 51 6.38 3.64 -15.21
C ARG A 51 7.62 2.90 -15.71
N TYR A 52 8.68 2.80 -14.90
CA TYR A 52 9.95 2.18 -15.31
C TYR A 52 9.80 0.77 -15.88
N ALA A 53 8.90 -0.05 -15.32
CA ALA A 53 8.66 -1.41 -15.81
C ALA A 53 8.02 -1.48 -17.21
N TYR A 54 7.54 -0.34 -17.75
CA TYR A 54 6.88 -0.23 -19.05
C TYR A 54 7.79 0.39 -20.10
N THR A 55 8.87 1.05 -19.69
CA THR A 55 9.87 1.57 -20.64
C THR A 55 10.62 0.40 -21.26
N SER A 56 10.12 -0.08 -22.39
CA SER A 56 10.81 -1.11 -23.18
C SER A 56 11.80 -0.42 -24.10
N SER A 57 13.09 -0.77 -23.94
CA SER A 57 14.16 -0.56 -24.92
C SER A 57 14.25 0.85 -25.57
N PHE A 58 15.44 1.37 -25.63
CA PHE A 58 15.88 2.64 -26.22
C PHE A 58 15.31 2.99 -27.62
N LEU A 59 14.48 2.14 -28.21
CA LEU A 59 13.97 2.23 -29.60
C LEU A 59 12.46 2.28 -29.74
N SER A 60 11.66 2.16 -28.67
CA SER A 60 10.21 2.26 -28.81
C SER A 60 9.70 3.64 -28.39
N ASN A 61 9.51 4.48 -29.40
CA ASN A 61 8.80 5.78 -29.31
C ASN A 61 7.27 5.58 -29.13
N ARG A 62 6.82 4.47 -28.56
CA ARG A 62 5.41 4.25 -28.25
C ARG A 62 5.13 4.86 -26.88
N ASP A 63 4.39 5.96 -26.91
CA ASP A 63 3.70 6.48 -25.74
C ASP A 63 2.76 5.36 -25.23
N ASP A 64 3.13 4.73 -24.13
CA ASP A 64 2.35 3.68 -23.48
C ASP A 64 1.25 4.26 -22.57
N GLY A 65 0.90 5.54 -22.73
CA GLY A 65 0.03 6.29 -21.84
C GLY A 65 0.68 6.58 -20.48
N GLY A 66 2.01 6.54 -20.42
CA GLY A 66 2.76 6.73 -19.19
C GLY A 66 2.52 8.10 -18.56
N LYS A 67 2.45 9.15 -19.39
CA LYS A 67 2.16 10.51 -18.92
C LYS A 67 0.76 10.63 -18.32
N ASP A 68 -0.25 10.09 -18.99
CA ASP A 68 -1.63 10.11 -18.50
C ASP A 68 -1.77 9.36 -17.17
N ARG A 69 -1.00 8.27 -16.97
CA ARG A 69 -0.98 7.53 -15.71
C ARG A 69 -0.34 8.33 -14.59
N VAL A 70 0.73 9.06 -14.88
CA VAL A 70 1.38 9.96 -13.90
C VAL A 70 0.43 11.10 -13.53
N ASP A 71 -0.19 11.77 -14.52
CA ASP A 71 -1.12 12.87 -14.29
C ASP A 71 -2.31 12.40 -13.44
N ARG A 72 -2.93 11.27 -13.78
CA ARG A 72 -4.03 10.67 -12.99
C ARG A 72 -3.61 10.29 -11.57
N ALA A 73 -2.40 9.79 -11.38
CA ALA A 73 -1.89 9.47 -10.05
C ALA A 73 -1.67 10.72 -9.19
N LEU A 74 -1.16 11.80 -9.79
CA LEU A 74 -0.99 13.09 -9.13
C LEU A 74 -2.34 13.72 -8.74
N GLU A 75 -3.33 13.66 -9.64
CA GLU A 75 -4.70 14.11 -9.36
C GLU A 75 -5.32 13.33 -8.20
N LEU A 76 -5.31 11.99 -8.27
CA LEU A 76 -5.89 11.12 -7.26
C LEU A 76 -5.30 11.36 -5.87
N THR A 77 -4.00 11.65 -5.79
CA THR A 77 -3.30 11.86 -4.53
C THR A 77 -3.27 13.33 -4.08
N GLY A 78 -3.86 14.24 -4.86
CA GLY A 78 -3.88 15.68 -4.56
C GLY A 78 -2.50 16.33 -4.60
N LEU A 79 -1.63 15.92 -5.53
CA LEU A 79 -0.26 16.39 -5.68
C LEU A 79 -0.03 17.24 -6.93
N THR A 80 -1.07 17.57 -7.68
CA THR A 80 -0.98 18.30 -8.95
C THR A 80 -0.22 19.62 -8.81
N GLU A 81 -0.52 20.41 -7.77
CA GLU A 81 0.13 21.71 -7.51
C GLU A 81 1.59 21.54 -7.06
N LEU A 82 1.93 20.39 -6.48
CA LEU A 82 3.27 20.07 -5.99
C LEU A 82 4.14 19.35 -7.02
N ARG A 83 3.63 19.11 -8.25
CA ARG A 83 4.30 18.25 -9.23
C ARG A 83 5.75 18.61 -9.53
N ARG A 84 6.09 19.92 -9.47
CA ARG A 84 7.44 20.43 -9.72
C ARG A 84 8.25 20.70 -8.43
N SER A 85 7.64 20.51 -7.27
CA SER A 85 8.32 20.68 -5.99
C SER A 85 9.34 19.57 -5.76
N SER A 86 10.46 19.92 -5.12
CA SER A 86 11.44 18.92 -4.73
C SER A 86 10.87 18.04 -3.60
N VAL A 87 11.05 16.73 -3.71
CA VAL A 87 10.62 15.80 -2.66
C VAL A 87 11.33 16.01 -1.32
N LEU A 88 12.47 16.69 -1.32
CA LEU A 88 13.20 17.06 -0.09
C LEU A 88 12.54 18.19 0.71
N THR A 89 11.61 18.92 0.10
CA THR A 89 10.91 20.04 0.75
C THR A 89 9.51 19.69 1.21
N LEU A 90 9.06 18.46 0.94
CA LEU A 90 7.72 17.98 1.27
C LEU A 90 7.58 17.69 2.77
N SER A 91 6.37 17.87 3.30
CA SER A 91 5.97 17.28 4.58
C SER A 91 5.94 15.77 4.51
N GLY A 92 5.99 15.10 5.67
CA GLY A 92 5.93 13.62 5.71
C GLY A 92 4.70 13.04 5.01
N GLY A 93 3.53 13.69 5.17
CA GLY A 93 2.29 13.26 4.51
C GLY A 93 2.31 13.48 2.99
N GLU A 94 2.91 14.56 2.49
CA GLU A 94 3.08 14.80 1.06
C GLU A 94 4.07 13.82 0.43
N LEU A 95 5.16 13.53 1.12
CA LEU A 95 6.14 12.53 0.69
C LEU A 95 5.51 11.14 0.63
N GLN A 96 4.74 10.76 1.64
CA GLN A 96 4.04 9.46 1.65
C GLN A 96 3.03 9.35 0.50
N ARG A 97 2.25 10.41 0.23
CA ARG A 97 1.35 10.47 -0.93
C ARG A 97 2.11 10.40 -2.25
N THR A 98 3.33 10.98 -2.32
CA THR A 98 4.17 10.90 -3.52
C THR A 98 4.57 9.46 -3.83
N PHE A 99 4.98 8.68 -2.83
CA PHE A 99 5.28 7.25 -3.02
C PHE A 99 4.03 6.43 -3.35
N LEU A 100 2.88 6.76 -2.76
CA LEU A 100 1.61 6.13 -3.11
C LEU A 100 1.23 6.45 -4.57
N ALA A 101 1.40 7.70 -5.01
CA ALA A 101 1.18 8.12 -6.39
C ALA A 101 2.11 7.37 -7.37
N GLN A 102 3.37 7.16 -7.00
CA GLN A 102 4.32 6.36 -7.79
C GLN A 102 3.78 4.94 -8.02
N VAL A 103 3.27 4.29 -6.96
CA VAL A 103 2.71 2.94 -7.06
C VAL A 103 1.39 2.95 -7.86
N PHE A 104 0.57 3.98 -7.73
CA PHE A 104 -0.64 4.13 -8.55
C PHE A 104 -0.32 4.38 -10.03
N ALA A 105 0.71 5.18 -10.33
CA ALA A 105 1.18 5.40 -11.71
C ALA A 105 1.68 4.10 -12.36
N GLN A 106 2.27 3.18 -11.59
CA GLN A 106 2.63 1.84 -12.03
C GLN A 106 1.41 1.06 -12.53
N ASN A 107 0.20 1.34 -12.01
CA ASN A 107 -1.07 0.70 -12.34
C ASN A 107 -1.02 -0.83 -12.21
N PRO A 108 -0.64 -1.38 -11.06
CA PRO A 108 -0.56 -2.81 -10.84
C PRO A 108 -1.97 -3.42 -10.64
N GLN A 109 -2.06 -4.74 -10.63
CA GLN A 109 -3.27 -5.47 -10.22
C GLN A 109 -3.31 -5.68 -8.70
N VAL A 110 -2.15 -5.86 -8.07
CA VAL A 110 -2.01 -6.10 -6.63
C VAL A 110 -1.12 -5.03 -6.01
N LEU A 111 -1.60 -4.42 -4.92
CA LEU A 111 -0.78 -3.57 -4.06
C LEU A 111 -0.36 -4.34 -2.82
N ILE A 112 0.93 -4.29 -2.51
CA ILE A 112 1.48 -4.75 -1.23
C ILE A 112 1.94 -3.51 -0.47
N LEU A 113 1.31 -3.24 0.68
CA LEU A 113 1.51 -2.03 1.46
C LEU A 113 2.01 -2.41 2.85
N ASP A 114 3.22 -2.01 3.17
CA ASP A 114 3.82 -2.25 4.48
C ASP A 114 3.66 -0.99 5.33
N GLU A 115 2.68 -1.00 6.24
CA GLU A 115 2.33 0.09 7.14
C GLU A 115 2.15 1.45 6.41
N PRO A 116 1.24 1.56 5.42
CA PRO A 116 1.18 2.72 4.52
C PRO A 116 0.84 4.04 5.20
N ALA A 117 0.31 4.01 6.41
CA ALA A 117 -0.11 5.17 7.18
C ALA A 117 0.62 5.29 8.53
N ASN A 118 1.70 4.55 8.74
CA ASN A 118 2.48 4.63 9.98
C ASN A 118 3.10 6.03 10.17
N HIS A 119 3.16 6.50 11.41
CA HIS A 119 3.67 7.83 11.78
C HIS A 119 2.92 9.03 11.19
N LEU A 120 1.76 8.82 10.56
CA LEU A 120 0.88 9.88 10.10
C LEU A 120 -0.17 10.21 11.16
N ASP A 121 -0.61 11.47 11.21
CA ASP A 121 -1.76 11.84 12.03
C ASP A 121 -3.09 11.28 11.47
N LEU A 122 -4.15 11.35 12.26
CA LEU A 122 -5.45 10.76 11.93
C LEU A 122 -6.04 11.26 10.61
N VAL A 123 -5.81 12.52 10.25
CA VAL A 123 -6.32 13.13 9.02
C VAL A 123 -5.64 12.47 7.82
N TYR A 124 -4.31 12.36 7.87
CA TYR A 124 -3.52 11.75 6.80
C TYR A 124 -3.72 10.25 6.73
N GLN A 125 -3.85 9.53 7.87
CA GLN A 125 -4.20 8.11 7.88
C GLN A 125 -5.52 7.86 7.13
N LYS A 126 -6.59 8.60 7.51
CA LYS A 126 -7.88 8.52 6.83
C LYS A 126 -7.75 8.81 5.34
N HIS A 127 -6.96 9.82 4.97
CA HIS A 127 -6.76 10.20 3.57
C HIS A 127 -6.10 9.08 2.76
N ILE A 128 -4.98 8.50 3.25
CA ILE A 128 -4.27 7.40 2.60
C ILE A 128 -5.20 6.19 2.36
N PHE A 129 -5.93 5.75 3.40
CA PHE A 129 -6.84 4.62 3.25
C PHE A 129 -8.02 4.92 2.32
N SER A 130 -8.51 6.17 2.27
CA SER A 130 -9.53 6.59 1.31
C SER A 130 -9.01 6.52 -0.13
N LEU A 131 -7.77 6.91 -0.38
CA LEU A 131 -7.13 6.80 -1.69
C LEU A 131 -6.96 5.35 -2.14
N ILE A 132 -6.56 4.47 -1.21
CA ILE A 132 -6.45 3.03 -1.47
C ILE A 132 -7.85 2.45 -1.80
N ALA A 133 -8.87 2.82 -1.04
CA ALA A 133 -10.25 2.38 -1.27
C ALA A 133 -10.79 2.87 -2.62
N GLU A 134 -10.47 4.11 -3.02
CA GLU A 134 -10.83 4.64 -4.33
C GLU A 134 -10.14 3.87 -5.46
N TRP A 135 -8.84 3.60 -5.30
CA TRP A 135 -8.07 2.82 -6.25
C TRP A 135 -8.64 1.39 -6.41
N LEU A 136 -9.12 0.77 -5.32
CA LEU A 136 -9.72 -0.58 -5.33
C LEU A 136 -11.05 -0.68 -6.10
N LYS A 137 -11.72 0.43 -6.42
CA LYS A 137 -13.00 0.40 -7.17
C LYS A 137 -12.85 -0.11 -8.60
N GLU A 138 -11.65 -0.04 -9.19
CA GLU A 138 -11.44 -0.63 -10.50
C GLU A 138 -11.42 -2.16 -10.40
N PRO A 139 -12.15 -2.87 -11.28
CA PRO A 139 -12.25 -4.33 -11.25
C PRO A 139 -10.88 -5.04 -11.37
N GLY A 140 -10.73 -6.17 -10.70
CA GLY A 140 -9.52 -7.00 -10.78
C GLY A 140 -8.35 -6.49 -9.97
N ARG A 141 -8.57 -5.53 -9.06
CA ARG A 141 -7.57 -5.02 -8.13
C ARG A 141 -7.68 -5.68 -6.75
N ALA A 142 -6.53 -5.86 -6.10
CA ALA A 142 -6.43 -6.37 -4.75
C ALA A 142 -5.37 -5.61 -3.95
N VAL A 143 -5.56 -5.53 -2.64
CA VAL A 143 -4.59 -4.94 -1.70
C VAL A 143 -4.28 -5.95 -0.61
N LEU A 144 -3.00 -6.17 -0.36
CA LEU A 144 -2.48 -6.82 0.83
C LEU A 144 -1.74 -5.75 1.66
N SER A 145 -2.24 -5.45 2.84
CA SER A 145 -1.64 -4.42 3.69
C SER A 145 -1.29 -4.96 5.06
N VAL A 146 -0.08 -4.65 5.54
CA VAL A 146 0.27 -4.80 6.94
C VAL A 146 -0.19 -3.54 7.67
N VAL A 147 -0.99 -3.70 8.71
CA VAL A 147 -1.51 -2.61 9.54
C VAL A 147 -1.46 -3.00 11.02
N HIS A 148 -1.14 -2.03 11.88
CA HIS A 148 -1.15 -2.22 13.33
C HIS A 148 -2.43 -1.68 13.99
N ASP A 149 -3.11 -0.73 13.34
CA ASP A 149 -4.36 -0.17 13.84
C ASP A 149 -5.53 -1.10 13.48
N LEU A 150 -6.10 -1.72 14.51
CA LEU A 150 -7.24 -2.63 14.37
C LEU A 150 -8.50 -1.93 13.86
N SER A 151 -8.68 -0.63 14.16
CA SER A 151 -9.82 0.15 13.67
C SER A 151 -9.72 0.38 12.17
N LEU A 152 -8.52 0.69 11.66
CA LEU A 152 -8.26 0.80 10.22
C LEU A 152 -8.41 -0.55 9.52
N ALA A 153 -7.86 -1.63 10.11
CA ALA A 153 -8.04 -2.99 9.57
C ALA A 153 -9.52 -3.34 9.45
N ARG A 154 -10.31 -3.13 10.51
CA ARG A 154 -11.73 -3.43 10.54
C ARG A 154 -12.56 -2.55 9.59
N ARG A 155 -12.16 -1.30 9.41
CA ARG A 155 -12.88 -0.32 8.56
C ARG A 155 -12.70 -0.59 7.07
N TYR A 156 -11.48 -0.98 6.66
CA TYR A 156 -11.11 -1.05 5.25
C TYR A 156 -10.82 -2.47 4.75
N GLY A 157 -10.50 -3.41 5.66
CA GLY A 157 -10.23 -4.80 5.30
C GLY A 157 -11.52 -5.60 5.05
N THR A 158 -11.47 -6.53 4.11
CA THR A 158 -12.50 -7.56 3.88
C THR A 158 -12.11 -8.88 4.53
N HIS A 159 -10.81 -9.20 4.47
CA HIS A 159 -10.21 -10.40 5.05
C HIS A 159 -8.99 -10.00 5.88
N ALA A 160 -8.63 -10.85 6.84
CA ALA A 160 -7.44 -10.66 7.64
C ALA A 160 -6.66 -11.96 7.84
N VAL A 161 -5.37 -11.80 8.09
CA VAL A 161 -4.49 -12.83 8.62
C VAL A 161 -3.95 -12.29 9.95
N LEU A 162 -4.32 -12.89 11.06
CA LEU A 162 -3.82 -12.53 12.38
C LEU A 162 -2.55 -13.34 12.67
N MET A 163 -1.46 -12.63 12.93
CA MET A 163 -0.15 -13.24 13.14
C MET A 163 0.36 -12.96 14.55
N ASN A 164 1.02 -13.96 15.14
CA ASN A 164 1.72 -13.81 16.42
C ASN A 164 3.02 -14.60 16.38
N HIS A 165 4.14 -13.98 16.79
CA HIS A 165 5.48 -14.60 16.78
C HIS A 165 5.84 -15.32 15.47
N GLY A 166 5.51 -14.70 14.32
CA GLY A 166 5.80 -15.25 12.99
C GLY A 166 4.89 -16.42 12.56
N LYS A 167 3.84 -16.73 13.30
CA LYS A 167 2.87 -17.78 12.98
C LYS A 167 1.51 -17.19 12.68
N CYS A 168 0.80 -17.75 11.71
CA CYS A 168 -0.60 -17.47 11.48
C CYS A 168 -1.43 -18.09 12.61
N VAL A 169 -2.16 -17.24 13.34
CA VAL A 169 -3.09 -17.67 14.42
C VAL A 169 -4.43 -18.05 13.78
N THR A 170 -4.96 -17.17 12.96
CA THR A 170 -6.22 -17.38 12.22
C THR A 170 -6.23 -16.51 10.97
N GLN A 171 -7.06 -16.89 9.98
CA GLN A 171 -7.29 -16.13 8.76
C GLN A 171 -8.71 -16.33 8.26
N GLY A 172 -9.25 -15.34 7.55
CA GLY A 172 -10.61 -15.40 7.02
C GLY A 172 -11.22 -14.02 6.86
N GLU A 173 -12.55 -13.95 6.85
CA GLU A 173 -13.26 -12.67 6.84
C GLU A 173 -12.91 -11.84 8.08
N ILE A 174 -12.84 -10.52 7.90
CA ILE A 174 -12.34 -9.59 8.93
C ILE A 174 -13.09 -9.73 10.27
N ASN A 175 -14.42 -9.96 10.23
CA ASN A 175 -15.23 -10.07 11.44
C ASN A 175 -15.03 -11.41 12.17
N ASP A 176 -14.67 -12.47 11.44
CA ASP A 176 -14.40 -13.79 12.01
C ASP A 176 -12.98 -13.90 12.59
N VAL A 177 -12.06 -13.10 12.06
CA VAL A 177 -10.67 -13.04 12.52
C VAL A 177 -10.50 -12.11 13.71
N LEU A 178 -11.06 -10.90 13.66
CA LEU A 178 -10.92 -9.90 14.72
C LEU A 178 -12.01 -10.06 15.79
N THR A 179 -12.11 -11.26 16.38
CA THR A 179 -13.01 -11.54 17.52
C THR A 179 -12.32 -11.23 18.86
N PRO A 180 -13.09 -11.00 19.95
CA PRO A 180 -12.52 -10.80 21.27
C PRO A 180 -11.57 -11.93 21.70
N GLU A 181 -11.92 -13.19 21.40
CA GLU A 181 -11.15 -14.38 21.74
C GLU A 181 -9.80 -14.40 21.00
N ASN A 182 -9.83 -14.20 19.68
CA ASN A 182 -8.64 -14.20 18.87
C ASN A 182 -7.68 -13.06 19.24
N LEU A 183 -8.22 -11.85 19.46
CA LEU A 183 -7.43 -10.70 19.86
C LEU A 183 -6.83 -10.90 21.26
N ARG A 184 -7.60 -11.45 22.23
CA ARG A 184 -7.06 -11.78 23.55
C ARG A 184 -5.91 -12.77 23.48
N SER A 185 -5.99 -13.76 22.60
CA SER A 185 -4.92 -14.78 22.43
C SER A 185 -3.61 -14.22 21.88
N VAL A 186 -3.67 -13.09 21.16
CA VAL A 186 -2.50 -12.46 20.52
C VAL A 186 -1.93 -11.33 21.36
N TYR A 187 -2.80 -10.51 21.96
CA TYR A 187 -2.41 -9.30 22.71
C TYR A 187 -2.31 -9.52 24.22
N ASP A 188 -2.75 -10.69 24.71
CA ASP A 188 -2.81 -11.03 26.15
C ASP A 188 -3.58 -10.00 26.99
N MET A 189 -4.60 -9.36 26.39
CA MET A 189 -5.46 -8.36 27.03
C MET A 189 -6.85 -8.36 26.42
N ASP A 190 -7.83 -7.79 27.12
CA ASP A 190 -9.16 -7.51 26.59
C ASP A 190 -9.16 -6.27 25.70
N VAL A 191 -8.78 -6.47 24.42
CA VAL A 191 -8.71 -5.40 23.43
C VAL A 191 -10.07 -4.73 23.21
N TYR A 192 -11.17 -5.50 23.20
CA TYR A 192 -12.52 -4.95 23.01
C TYR A 192 -12.94 -4.07 24.16
N GLY A 193 -12.79 -4.55 25.41
CA GLY A 193 -13.09 -3.76 26.59
C GLY A 193 -12.29 -2.45 26.59
N TRP A 194 -10.98 -2.53 26.36
CA TRP A 194 -10.13 -1.36 26.32
C TRP A 194 -10.51 -0.36 25.22
N MET A 195 -10.83 -0.81 24.01
CA MET A 195 -11.28 0.07 22.93
C MET A 195 -12.61 0.73 23.24
N HIS A 196 -13.54 0.03 23.91
CA HIS A 196 -14.80 0.60 24.37
C HIS A 196 -14.58 1.69 25.42
N GLU A 197 -13.73 1.46 26.43
CA GLU A 197 -13.37 2.47 27.43
C GLU A 197 -12.80 3.74 26.79
N MET A 198 -11.92 3.57 25.78
CA MET A 198 -11.35 4.70 25.04
C MET A 198 -12.41 5.49 24.27
N LEU A 199 -13.36 4.81 23.62
CA LEU A 199 -14.43 5.46 22.87
C LEU A 199 -15.43 6.20 23.76
N GLU A 200 -15.66 5.73 25.00
CA GLU A 200 -16.54 6.41 25.94
C GLU A 200 -16.03 7.78 26.38
N GLN A 201 -14.70 7.99 26.34
CA GLN A 201 -14.10 9.30 26.64
C GLN A 201 -14.43 10.39 25.59
N TRP A 202 -14.98 10.00 24.43
CA TRP A 202 -15.31 10.91 23.32
C TRP A 202 -16.81 11.20 23.19
N LYS A 203 -17.63 10.67 24.12
CA LYS A 203 -19.06 10.97 24.22
C LYS A 203 -19.30 12.13 25.15
#